data_6e9eaceba969b650ae584bf446ec8fe5
#
_entry.id   6e9eaceba969b650ae584bf446ec8fe5
#
_cell.length_a   1.000
_cell.length_b   1.000
_cell.length_c   1.000
_cell.angle_alpha   90.00
_cell.angle_beta   90.00
_cell.angle_gamma   90.00
#
_symmetry.space_group_name_H-M   'P 1'
#
loop_
_entity.id
_entity.type
_entity.pdbx_description
1 polymer ?
#
loop_
_entity_poly.entity_id
_entity_poly.type
_entity_poly.pdbx_seq_one_letter_code
_entity_poly.pdbx_strand_id
1 'polypeptide(L)'
;LSGLFFVGGAVIGLAYGLCKKNLPGYKFFTVFIVFTMLFDAGTIPYYLTVKSLHLVDTIWVLIIPTAAKAYYIILLRNYMRSIAPELEESARLDGANDVQILWHIILPVSKPILATVGLFYAVDKWNEWWHSFMFIVSPDKKPLQLILREILFNYSQMMSSSVGMAIM
;
A
#
# COMPACT_ATOMS: atom_id res chain seq x y z
N LEU A 1 -9.91 3.41 -9.14
CA LEU A 1 -8.89 2.95 -10.12
C LEU A 1 -7.73 3.93 -10.23
N SER A 2 -7.97 5.26 -10.35
CA SER A 2 -6.91 6.28 -10.45
C SER A 2 -5.95 6.28 -9.25
N GLY A 3 -6.46 6.09 -8.03
CA GLY A 3 -5.63 5.99 -6.83
C GLY A 3 -4.65 4.83 -6.85
N LEU A 4 -5.04 3.69 -7.43
CA LEU A 4 -4.20 2.50 -7.54
C LEU A 4 -3.02 2.71 -8.49
N PHE A 5 -3.23 3.44 -9.60
CA PHE A 5 -2.17 3.82 -10.54
C PHE A 5 -1.16 4.79 -9.91
N PHE A 6 -1.64 5.79 -9.17
CA PHE A 6 -0.77 6.75 -8.48
C PHE A 6 0.09 6.07 -7.42
N VAL A 7 -0.52 5.20 -6.63
CA VAL A 7 0.15 4.38 -5.61
C VAL A 7 1.19 3.46 -6.25
N GLY A 8 0.81 2.74 -7.31
CA GLY A 8 1.72 1.86 -8.04
C GLY A 8 2.95 2.59 -8.58
N GLY A 9 2.76 3.75 -9.20
CA GLY A 9 3.85 4.57 -9.72
C GLY A 9 4.83 5.03 -8.63
N ALA A 10 4.32 5.49 -7.50
CA ALA A 10 5.16 5.93 -6.37
C ALA A 10 5.98 4.77 -5.78
N VAL A 11 5.36 3.60 -5.60
CA VAL A 11 6.04 2.41 -5.05
C VAL A 11 7.10 1.88 -6.00
N ILE A 12 6.83 1.85 -7.31
CA ILE A 12 7.80 1.44 -8.35
C ILE A 12 8.98 2.40 -8.38
N GLY A 13 8.73 3.71 -8.37
CA GLY A 13 9.78 4.73 -8.37
C GLY A 13 10.69 4.64 -7.14
N LEU A 14 10.12 4.46 -5.96
CA LEU A 14 10.86 4.25 -4.72
C LEU A 14 11.66 2.94 -4.75
N ALA A 15 11.06 1.84 -5.20
CA ALA A 15 11.73 0.55 -5.29
C ALA A 15 12.92 0.61 -6.25
N TYR A 16 12.76 1.22 -7.42
CA TYR A 16 13.83 1.38 -8.41
C TYR A 16 14.95 2.30 -7.90
N GLY A 17 14.61 3.45 -7.30
CA GLY A 17 15.59 4.33 -6.67
C GLY A 17 16.44 3.60 -5.63
N LEU A 18 15.81 2.74 -4.81
CA LEU A 18 16.50 1.91 -3.81
C LEU A 18 17.26 0.71 -4.40
N CYS A 19 17.11 0.38 -5.67
CA CYS A 19 17.94 -0.63 -6.32
C CYS A 19 19.35 -0.11 -6.59
N LYS A 20 19.50 1.20 -6.83
CA LYS A 20 20.79 1.79 -7.22
C LYS A 20 21.69 2.00 -6.02
N LYS A 21 22.74 1.18 -5.90
CA LYS A 21 23.75 1.27 -4.83
C LYS A 21 24.54 2.58 -4.87
N ASN A 22 24.60 3.24 -6.03
CA ASN A 22 25.34 4.49 -6.25
C ASN A 22 24.58 5.74 -5.74
N LEU A 23 23.33 5.58 -5.27
CA LEU A 23 22.57 6.70 -4.70
C LEU A 23 23.19 7.13 -3.36
N PRO A 24 23.55 8.40 -3.19
CA PRO A 24 24.04 8.88 -1.89
C PRO A 24 22.96 8.66 -0.83
N GLY A 25 23.32 8.05 0.31
CA GLY A 25 22.35 7.74 1.37
C GLY A 25 21.54 6.45 1.20
N TYR A 26 21.79 5.62 0.17
CA TYR A 26 21.11 4.37 -0.08
C TYR A 26 20.92 3.50 1.18
N LYS A 27 21.97 3.32 1.99
CA LYS A 27 21.89 2.53 3.24
C LYS A 27 20.92 3.18 4.24
N PHE A 28 20.99 4.50 4.38
CA PHE A 28 20.09 5.24 5.29
C PHE A 28 18.63 5.08 4.89
N PHE A 29 18.28 5.30 3.63
CA PHE A 29 16.90 5.12 3.15
C PHE A 29 16.40 3.69 3.28
N THR A 30 17.26 2.70 3.02
CA THR A 30 16.90 1.30 3.19
C THR A 30 16.60 0.97 4.66
N VAL A 31 17.49 1.37 5.57
CA VAL A 31 17.30 1.16 7.01
C VAL A 31 16.08 1.91 7.52
N PHE A 32 15.86 3.14 7.04
CA PHE A 32 14.69 3.94 7.41
C PHE A 32 13.37 3.25 7.01
N ILE A 33 13.28 2.72 5.78
CA ILE A 33 12.09 1.99 5.33
C ILE A 33 11.88 0.70 6.15
N VAL A 34 12.95 -0.05 6.43
CA VAL A 34 12.85 -1.25 7.28
C VAL A 34 12.44 -0.86 8.71
N PHE A 35 12.98 0.23 9.24
CA PHE A 35 12.59 0.75 10.55
C PHE A 35 11.08 1.08 10.61
N THR A 36 10.54 1.78 9.62
CA THR A 36 9.10 2.07 9.56
C THR A 36 8.21 0.82 9.46
N MET A 37 8.77 -0.31 9.03
CA MET A 37 8.05 -1.59 8.99
C MET A 37 7.99 -2.26 10.36
N LEU A 38 9.01 -2.05 11.21
CA LEU A 38 9.13 -2.67 12.53
C LEU A 38 8.47 -1.85 13.64
N PHE A 39 8.34 -0.53 13.45
CA PHE A 39 7.78 0.37 14.43
C PHE A 39 6.40 0.86 14.00
N ASP A 40 5.39 0.53 14.79
CA ASP A 40 4.04 1.08 14.67
C ASP A 40 3.83 2.10 15.80
N ALA A 41 3.42 3.30 15.45
CA ALA A 41 3.11 4.35 16.42
C ALA A 41 1.81 4.07 17.21
N GLY A 42 1.03 3.09 16.80
CA GLY A 42 -0.28 2.79 17.37
C GLY A 42 -1.40 3.66 16.81
N THR A 43 -2.62 3.30 17.21
CA THR A 43 -3.86 3.87 16.63
C THR A 43 -4.04 5.35 16.95
N ILE A 44 -3.71 5.80 18.18
CA ILE A 44 -3.98 7.16 18.63
C ILE A 44 -3.10 8.20 17.90
N PRO A 45 -1.76 8.08 17.86
CA PRO A 45 -0.91 8.99 17.08
C PRO A 45 -1.25 8.97 15.59
N TYR A 46 -1.58 7.81 15.06
CA TYR A 46 -2.00 7.68 13.67
C TYR A 46 -3.28 8.50 13.38
N TYR A 47 -4.31 8.37 14.23
CA TYR A 47 -5.55 9.14 14.12
C TYR A 47 -5.30 10.66 14.19
N LEU A 48 -4.48 11.09 15.14
CA LEU A 48 -4.15 12.51 15.31
C LEU A 48 -3.41 13.08 14.08
N THR A 49 -2.51 12.30 13.49
CA THR A 49 -1.79 12.69 12.26
C THR A 49 -2.76 12.84 11.09
N VAL A 50 -3.64 11.87 10.86
CA VAL A 50 -4.66 11.93 9.80
C VAL A 50 -5.60 13.11 9.99
N LYS A 51 -6.00 13.38 11.24
CA LYS A 51 -6.87 14.52 11.60
C LYS A 51 -6.17 15.86 11.34
N SER A 52 -4.89 15.99 11.70
CA SER A 52 -4.13 17.23 11.46
C SER A 52 -3.95 17.55 9.96
N LEU A 53 -3.94 16.52 9.12
CA LEU A 53 -3.90 16.65 7.66
C LEU A 53 -5.27 16.91 7.01
N HIS A 54 -6.33 17.06 7.81
CA HIS A 54 -7.71 17.28 7.34
C HIS A 54 -8.21 16.20 6.37
N LEU A 55 -7.74 14.97 6.53
CA LEU A 55 -8.12 13.84 5.67
C LEU A 55 -9.33 13.07 6.18
N VAL A 56 -9.81 13.34 7.39
CA VAL A 56 -10.99 12.68 7.99
C VAL A 56 -12.22 12.93 7.11
N ASP A 57 -13.02 11.87 6.93
CA ASP A 57 -14.22 11.84 6.07
C ASP A 57 -13.97 12.16 4.59
N THR A 58 -12.77 11.87 4.10
CA THR A 58 -12.42 11.99 2.69
C THR A 58 -12.01 10.64 2.11
N ILE A 59 -12.22 10.43 0.79
CA ILE A 59 -11.75 9.22 0.10
C ILE A 59 -10.21 9.13 0.15
N TRP A 60 -9.53 10.27 0.25
CA TRP A 60 -8.07 10.33 0.30
C TRP A 60 -7.47 9.67 1.54
N VAL A 61 -8.22 9.58 2.65
CA VAL A 61 -7.78 8.87 3.86
C VAL A 61 -7.60 7.38 3.62
N LEU A 62 -8.33 6.80 2.68
CA LEU A 62 -8.21 5.39 2.30
C LEU A 62 -7.05 5.15 1.32
N ILE A 63 -6.56 6.19 0.64
CA ILE A 63 -5.56 6.08 -0.41
C ILE A 63 -4.18 6.47 0.11
N ILE A 64 -4.02 7.70 0.61
CA ILE A 64 -2.72 8.29 0.94
C ILE A 64 -1.96 7.51 2.02
N PRO A 65 -2.54 7.20 3.21
CA PRO A 65 -1.80 6.53 4.27
C PRO A 65 -1.38 5.11 3.93
N THR A 66 -2.12 4.46 3.05
CA THR A 66 -1.87 3.07 2.64
C THR A 66 -1.14 2.96 1.31
N ALA A 67 -0.79 4.11 0.68
CA ALA A 67 -0.20 4.18 -0.65
C ALA A 67 1.18 3.53 -0.73
N ALA A 68 2.03 3.74 0.27
CA ALA A 68 3.42 3.28 0.27
C ALA A 68 3.66 2.28 1.40
N LYS A 69 3.28 1.03 1.19
CA LYS A 69 3.62 -0.03 2.15
C LYS A 69 5.08 -0.43 2.00
N ALA A 70 5.85 -0.28 3.07
CA ALA A 70 7.28 -0.60 3.12
C ALA A 70 7.58 -2.04 2.65
N TYR A 71 6.73 -2.99 3.00
CA TYR A 71 6.85 -4.39 2.57
C TYR A 71 6.84 -4.54 1.04
N TYR A 72 5.93 -3.87 0.33
CA TYR A 72 5.85 -3.96 -1.14
C TYR A 72 7.00 -3.25 -1.84
N ILE A 73 7.50 -2.17 -1.25
CA ILE A 73 8.69 -1.47 -1.75
C ILE A 73 9.91 -2.39 -1.67
N ILE A 74 10.12 -3.07 -0.54
CA ILE A 74 11.25 -3.99 -0.35
C ILE A 74 11.11 -5.22 -1.24
N LEU A 75 9.91 -5.76 -1.41
CA LEU A 75 9.63 -6.90 -2.28
C LEU A 75 9.99 -6.58 -3.74
N LEU A 76 9.49 -5.45 -4.26
CA LEU A 76 9.82 -4.99 -5.61
C LEU A 76 11.30 -4.71 -5.79
N ARG A 77 11.92 -4.01 -4.82
CA ARG A 77 13.34 -3.75 -4.82
C ARG A 77 14.18 -5.03 -4.90
N ASN A 78 13.87 -6.03 -4.08
CA ASN A 78 14.62 -7.27 -4.06
C ASN A 78 14.50 -8.02 -5.40
N TYR A 79 13.32 -8.04 -6.00
CA TYR A 79 13.12 -8.61 -7.32
C TYR A 79 13.89 -7.84 -8.41
N MET A 80 13.78 -6.51 -8.44
CA MET A 80 14.49 -5.69 -9.42
C MET A 80 16.01 -5.85 -9.29
N ARG A 81 16.53 -6.07 -8.09
CA ARG A 81 17.96 -6.36 -7.86
C ARG A 81 18.41 -7.75 -8.31
N SER A 82 17.49 -8.69 -8.48
CA SER A 82 17.80 -10.02 -9.02
C SER A 82 17.87 -10.05 -10.54
N ILE A 83 17.44 -8.97 -11.20
CA ILE A 83 17.59 -8.82 -12.65
C ILE A 83 19.08 -8.67 -12.97
N ALA A 84 19.51 -9.37 -14.01
CA ALA A 84 20.91 -9.39 -14.44
C ALA A 84 21.44 -7.96 -14.70
N PRO A 85 22.52 -7.52 -14.04
CA PRO A 85 23.06 -6.17 -14.19
C PRO A 85 23.55 -5.86 -15.61
N GLU A 86 23.90 -6.90 -16.37
CA GLU A 86 24.36 -6.80 -17.75
C GLU A 86 23.30 -6.16 -18.68
N LEU A 87 22.00 -6.32 -18.34
CA LEU A 87 20.91 -5.68 -19.08
C LEU A 87 20.90 -4.15 -18.89
N GLU A 88 21.19 -3.69 -17.68
CA GLU A 88 21.32 -2.24 -17.42
C GLU A 88 22.60 -1.68 -18.04
N GLU A 89 23.71 -2.42 -17.97
CA GLU A 89 25.00 -1.98 -18.48
C GLU A 89 24.98 -1.87 -20.01
N SER A 90 24.42 -2.85 -20.72
CA SER A 90 24.29 -2.78 -22.18
C SER A 90 23.42 -1.58 -22.61
N ALA A 91 22.29 -1.36 -21.96
CA ALA A 91 21.42 -0.22 -22.26
C ALA A 91 22.11 1.14 -22.02
N ARG A 92 22.98 1.24 -21.00
CA ARG A 92 23.78 2.43 -20.75
C ARG A 92 24.83 2.66 -21.82
N LEU A 93 25.45 1.60 -22.35
CA LEU A 93 26.38 1.69 -23.48
C LEU A 93 25.65 2.18 -24.75
N ASP A 94 24.39 1.82 -24.92
CA ASP A 94 23.51 2.30 -25.98
C ASP A 94 23.01 3.75 -25.76
N GLY A 95 23.42 4.41 -24.66
CA GLY A 95 23.07 5.79 -24.35
C GLY A 95 21.73 5.98 -23.66
N ALA A 96 21.08 4.91 -23.18
CA ALA A 96 19.82 5.04 -22.45
C ALA A 96 19.99 5.68 -21.07
N ASN A 97 19.11 6.62 -20.73
CA ASN A 97 19.06 7.19 -19.40
C ASN A 97 18.30 6.27 -18.43
N ASP A 98 18.41 6.55 -17.11
CA ASP A 98 17.82 5.73 -16.06
C ASP A 98 16.29 5.57 -16.18
N VAL A 99 15.60 6.59 -16.67
CA VAL A 99 14.15 6.54 -16.88
C VAL A 99 13.79 5.63 -18.06
N GLN A 100 14.56 5.70 -19.14
CA GLN A 100 14.39 4.80 -20.30
C GLN A 100 14.68 3.36 -19.92
N ILE A 101 15.73 3.09 -19.15
CA ILE A 101 16.04 1.75 -18.63
C ILE A 101 14.89 1.23 -17.78
N LEU A 102 14.35 2.05 -16.88
CA LEU A 102 13.19 1.66 -16.06
C LEU A 102 11.99 1.26 -16.92
N TRP A 103 11.60 2.11 -17.88
CA TRP A 103 10.39 1.90 -18.66
C TRP A 103 10.49 0.80 -19.71
N HIS A 104 11.64 0.67 -20.39
CA HIS A 104 11.78 -0.24 -21.52
C HIS A 104 12.40 -1.59 -21.16
N ILE A 105 13.11 -1.69 -20.02
CA ILE A 105 13.80 -2.91 -19.62
C ILE A 105 13.27 -3.43 -18.29
N ILE A 106 13.39 -2.66 -17.21
CA ILE A 106 13.10 -3.15 -15.87
C ILE A 106 11.59 -3.43 -15.69
N LEU A 107 10.71 -2.52 -16.07
CA LEU A 107 9.26 -2.72 -15.93
C LEU A 107 8.73 -3.91 -16.74
N PRO A 108 9.09 -4.09 -18.02
CA PRO A 108 8.65 -5.26 -18.79
C PRO A 108 9.13 -6.58 -18.20
N VAL A 109 10.38 -6.66 -17.75
CA VAL A 109 10.94 -7.86 -17.10
C VAL A 109 10.28 -8.10 -15.73
N SER A 110 9.88 -7.03 -15.03
CA SER A 110 9.26 -7.09 -13.71
C SER A 110 7.74 -7.32 -13.73
N LYS A 111 7.12 -7.54 -14.89
CA LYS A 111 5.66 -7.77 -14.99
C LYS A 111 5.13 -8.83 -14.00
N PRO A 112 5.77 -9.99 -13.77
CA PRO A 112 5.27 -10.99 -12.85
C PRO A 112 5.14 -10.48 -11.41
N ILE A 113 6.18 -9.79 -10.92
CA ILE A 113 6.16 -9.25 -9.56
C ILE A 113 5.22 -8.05 -9.44
N LEU A 114 5.11 -7.22 -10.49
CA LEU A 114 4.16 -6.10 -10.53
C LEU A 114 2.72 -6.60 -10.46
N ALA A 115 2.39 -7.68 -11.18
CA ALA A 115 1.08 -8.32 -11.10
C ALA A 115 0.81 -8.88 -9.69
N THR A 116 1.79 -9.51 -9.06
CA THR A 116 1.68 -10.03 -7.69
C THR A 116 1.44 -8.91 -6.68
N VAL A 117 2.24 -7.85 -6.72
CA VAL A 117 2.07 -6.69 -5.82
C VAL A 117 0.74 -5.98 -6.09
N GLY A 118 0.34 -5.85 -7.35
CA GLY A 118 -0.95 -5.31 -7.74
C GLY A 118 -2.11 -6.12 -7.17
N LEU A 119 -2.02 -7.45 -7.21
CA LEU A 119 -3.01 -8.35 -6.60
C LEU A 119 -3.05 -8.16 -5.08
N PHE A 120 -1.90 -8.07 -4.41
CA PHE A 120 -1.86 -7.84 -2.96
C PHE A 120 -2.52 -6.51 -2.59
N TYR A 121 -2.25 -5.42 -3.33
CA TYR A 121 -2.95 -4.16 -3.12
C TYR A 121 -4.45 -4.26 -3.36
N ALA A 122 -4.88 -5.00 -4.38
CA ALA A 122 -6.30 -5.21 -4.66
C ALA A 122 -7.00 -5.95 -3.52
N VAL A 123 -6.39 -7.03 -3.01
CA VAL A 123 -6.90 -7.80 -1.86
C VAL A 123 -6.91 -6.96 -0.58
N ASP A 124 -5.83 -6.20 -0.32
CA ASP A 124 -5.79 -5.30 0.83
C ASP A 124 -6.93 -4.27 0.78
N LYS A 125 -7.17 -3.68 -0.38
CA LYS A 125 -8.25 -2.71 -0.57
C LYS A 125 -9.63 -3.34 -0.52
N TRP A 126 -9.78 -4.56 -1.01
CA TRP A 126 -11.03 -5.30 -0.87
C TRP A 126 -11.37 -5.56 0.60
N ASN A 127 -10.38 -5.88 1.42
CA ASN A 127 -10.55 -6.18 2.85
C ASN A 127 -10.47 -4.93 3.75
N GLU A 128 -10.39 -3.73 3.19
CA GLU A 128 -10.21 -2.48 3.93
C GLU A 128 -11.51 -2.04 4.61
N TRP A 129 -11.68 -2.42 5.86
CA TRP A 129 -12.80 -1.97 6.70
C TRP A 129 -12.34 -1.11 7.88
N TRP A 130 -11.09 -1.34 8.38
CA TRP A 130 -10.61 -0.74 9.61
C TRP A 130 -10.40 0.78 9.50
N HIS A 131 -9.67 1.23 8.48
CA HIS A 131 -9.48 2.67 8.24
C HIS A 131 -10.80 3.34 7.89
N SER A 132 -11.66 2.66 7.16
CA SER A 132 -13.00 3.17 6.83
C SER A 132 -13.86 3.34 8.07
N PHE A 133 -13.85 2.38 8.98
CA PHE A 133 -14.57 2.46 10.26
C PHE A 133 -14.06 3.63 11.12
N MET A 134 -12.75 3.88 11.09
CA MET A 134 -12.12 4.88 11.95
C MET A 134 -12.26 6.31 11.42
N PHE A 135 -12.26 6.49 10.09
CA PHE A 135 -12.12 7.81 9.47
C PHE A 135 -13.30 8.23 8.59
N ILE A 136 -14.17 7.33 8.16
CA ILE A 136 -15.33 7.66 7.29
C ILE A 136 -16.58 7.75 8.14
N VAL A 137 -17.16 8.95 8.18
CA VAL A 137 -18.40 9.24 8.91
C VAL A 137 -19.60 9.22 7.96
N SER A 138 -19.45 9.76 6.75
CA SER A 138 -20.50 9.88 5.76
C SER A 138 -20.93 8.51 5.19
N PRO A 139 -22.22 8.13 5.23
CA PRO A 139 -22.68 6.81 4.77
C PRO A 139 -22.41 6.52 3.29
N ASP A 140 -22.44 7.56 2.45
CA ASP A 140 -22.23 7.49 1.00
C ASP A 140 -20.78 7.16 0.61
N LYS A 141 -19.81 7.30 1.54
CA LYS A 141 -18.40 7.02 1.31
C LYS A 141 -17.95 5.68 1.90
N LYS A 142 -18.84 4.95 2.58
CA LYS A 142 -18.51 3.68 3.22
C LYS A 142 -18.23 2.59 2.18
N PRO A 143 -17.08 1.88 2.24
CA PRO A 143 -16.82 0.74 1.39
C PRO A 143 -17.70 -0.44 1.75
N LEU A 144 -17.92 -1.33 0.77
CA LEU A 144 -18.79 -2.50 0.89
C LEU A 144 -18.45 -3.37 2.11
N GLN A 145 -17.17 -3.58 2.39
CA GLN A 145 -16.71 -4.42 3.52
C GLN A 145 -17.14 -3.85 4.89
N LEU A 146 -17.13 -2.53 5.04
CA LEU A 146 -17.62 -1.90 6.27
C LEU A 146 -19.12 -2.10 6.42
N ILE A 147 -19.89 -1.92 5.35
CA ILE A 147 -21.35 -2.12 5.35
C ILE A 147 -21.71 -3.57 5.69
N LEU A 148 -21.05 -4.54 5.03
CA LEU A 148 -21.25 -5.96 5.31
C LEU A 148 -20.96 -6.31 6.78
N ARG A 149 -19.89 -5.75 7.33
CA ARG A 149 -19.53 -5.96 8.73
C ARG A 149 -20.58 -5.36 9.69
N GLU A 150 -21.07 -4.15 9.41
CA GLU A 150 -22.13 -3.51 10.20
C GLU A 150 -23.42 -4.37 10.20
N ILE A 151 -23.80 -4.91 9.04
CA ILE A 151 -24.97 -5.79 8.90
C ILE A 151 -24.78 -7.08 9.72
N LEU A 152 -23.64 -7.75 9.58
CA LEU A 152 -23.36 -8.98 10.30
C LEU A 152 -23.32 -8.77 11.82
N PHE A 153 -22.73 -7.65 12.26
CA PHE A 153 -22.67 -7.32 13.68
C PHE A 153 -24.08 -7.08 14.26
N ASN A 154 -24.90 -6.29 13.57
CA ASN A 154 -26.28 -6.01 14.00
C ASN A 154 -27.12 -7.29 14.03
N TYR A 155 -26.97 -8.17 13.04
CA TYR A 155 -27.65 -9.46 13.00
C TYR A 155 -27.22 -10.36 14.18
N SER A 156 -25.94 -10.44 14.49
CA SER A 156 -25.44 -11.24 15.61
C SER A 156 -25.95 -10.72 16.96
N GLN A 157 -26.06 -9.41 17.13
CA GLN A 157 -26.65 -8.82 18.34
C GLN A 157 -28.15 -9.13 18.46
N MET A 158 -28.91 -9.05 17.37
CA MET A 158 -30.34 -9.41 17.40
C MET A 158 -30.53 -10.88 17.77
N MET A 159 -29.72 -11.78 17.23
CA MET A 159 -29.79 -13.21 17.58
C MET A 159 -29.44 -13.47 19.04
N SER A 160 -28.40 -12.82 19.57
CA SER A 160 -28.02 -13.00 20.98
C SER A 160 -29.07 -12.45 21.94
N SER A 161 -29.73 -11.33 21.61
CA SER A 161 -30.83 -10.78 22.42
C SER A 161 -32.06 -11.64 22.38
N SER A 162 -32.41 -12.23 21.23
CA SER A 162 -33.55 -13.13 21.11
C SER A 162 -33.35 -14.45 21.86
N VAL A 163 -32.12 -15.00 21.83
CA VAL A 163 -31.76 -16.20 22.62
C VAL A 163 -31.79 -15.91 24.12
N GLY A 164 -31.29 -14.73 24.54
CA GLY A 164 -31.39 -14.31 25.96
C GLY A 164 -32.79 -14.15 26.47
N MET A 165 -33.74 -13.66 25.67
CA MET A 165 -35.17 -13.60 26.02
C MET A 165 -35.87 -14.96 26.03
N ALA A 166 -35.39 -15.94 25.29
CA ALA A 166 -35.96 -17.27 25.26
C ALA A 166 -35.55 -18.18 26.44
N ILE A 167 -34.53 -17.77 27.21
CA ILE A 167 -33.98 -18.50 28.37
C ILE A 167 -34.50 -17.94 29.72
N MET A 168 -35.13 -16.76 29.70
CA MET A 168 -35.83 -16.18 30.86
C MET A 168 -37.31 -16.55 30.86
#